data_ee4d0e485516bcf48caa7d04997fc796
#
_entry.id   ee4d0e485516bcf48caa7d04997fc796
#
_cell.length_a   1.000
_cell.length_b   1.000
_cell.length_c   1.000
_cell.angle_alpha   90.00
_cell.angle_beta   90.00
_cell.angle_gamma   90.00
#
_symmetry.space_group_name_H-M   'P 1'
#
loop_
_entity.id
_entity.type
_entity.pdbx_description
1 polymer ?
#
loop_
_entity_poly.entity_id
_entity_poly.type
_entity_poly.pdbx_seq_one_letter_code
_entity_poly.pdbx_strand_id
1 'polypeptide(L)'
;MDAGVNHLISQLFFENKHFYIFQERCALAGIDVPIAAGIMPVINKRQVQKMASLCGVNVPKKFQKILEKYEDNPIAMRDAGIAYAVDQIVDLVTHGVDGVHLYTMNNSYIARKIYKATHSLFESTHKGAKDASNSA
;
A
#
# COMPACT_ATOMS: atom_id res chain seq x y z
N MET A 1 0.53 -13.09 -20.63
CA MET A 1 -0.58 -13.01 -19.66
C MET A 1 -1.69 -14.01 -19.95
N ASP A 2 -1.33 -15.08 -20.66
CA ASP A 2 -2.34 -16.00 -21.18
C ASP A 2 -2.74 -17.11 -20.21
N ALA A 3 -2.09 -17.22 -19.08
CA ALA A 3 -2.26 -18.37 -18.18
C ALA A 3 -3.28 -18.16 -17.08
N GLY A 4 -4.34 -17.37 -17.32
CA GLY A 4 -5.42 -17.19 -16.36
C GLY A 4 -5.10 -16.24 -15.21
N VAL A 5 -4.18 -15.31 -15.41
CA VAL A 5 -3.88 -14.28 -14.42
C VAL A 5 -5.01 -13.24 -14.47
N ASN A 6 -5.75 -13.11 -13.38
CA ASN A 6 -6.88 -12.19 -13.29
C ASN A 6 -6.52 -10.85 -12.65
N HIS A 7 -5.44 -10.79 -11.89
CA HIS A 7 -4.98 -9.58 -11.23
C HIS A 7 -3.51 -9.73 -10.86
N LEU A 8 -2.85 -8.61 -10.58
CA LEU A 8 -1.47 -8.56 -10.12
C LEU A 8 -1.40 -7.86 -8.78
N ILE A 9 -0.40 -8.23 -7.98
CA ILE A 9 -0.07 -7.52 -6.75
C ILE A 9 1.36 -7.03 -6.91
N SER A 10 1.58 -5.72 -6.70
CA SER A 10 2.91 -5.17 -6.80
C SER A 10 3.79 -5.64 -5.65
N GLN A 11 5.11 -5.60 -5.85
CA GLN A 11 6.05 -5.70 -4.75
C GLN A 11 5.82 -4.54 -3.78
N LEU A 12 6.14 -4.73 -2.49
CA LEU A 12 6.01 -3.64 -1.52
C LEU A 12 6.88 -2.44 -1.91
N PHE A 13 6.44 -1.26 -1.51
CA PHE A 13 7.16 0.00 -1.78
C PHE A 13 6.87 0.99 -0.65
N PHE A 14 7.76 1.96 -0.48
CA PHE A 14 7.60 3.00 0.55
C PHE A 14 7.35 4.38 -0.04
N GLU A 15 7.50 4.53 -1.36
CA GLU A 15 7.16 5.75 -2.09
C GLU A 15 6.20 5.42 -3.23
N ASN A 16 5.05 6.08 -3.25
CA ASN A 16 4.01 5.79 -4.24
C ASN A 16 4.44 6.05 -5.68
N LYS A 17 5.40 6.95 -5.89
CA LYS A 17 5.91 7.21 -7.24
C LYS A 17 6.43 5.95 -7.92
N HIS A 18 7.00 5.02 -7.16
CA HIS A 18 7.50 3.75 -7.70
C HIS A 18 6.36 2.88 -8.20
N PHE A 19 5.24 2.90 -7.49
CA PHE A 19 4.03 2.17 -7.92
C PHE A 19 3.45 2.78 -9.19
N TYR A 20 3.40 4.10 -9.28
CA TYR A 20 2.86 4.77 -10.47
C TYR A 20 3.72 4.50 -11.70
N ILE A 21 5.04 4.45 -11.55
CA ILE A 21 5.95 4.06 -12.64
C ILE A 21 5.69 2.61 -13.04
N PHE A 22 5.49 1.74 -12.07
CA PHE A 22 5.17 0.32 -12.32
C PHE A 22 3.86 0.17 -13.11
N GLN A 23 2.82 0.90 -12.71
CA GLN A 23 1.54 0.90 -13.43
C GLN A 23 1.72 1.36 -14.88
N GLU A 24 2.47 2.42 -15.08
CA GLU A 24 2.72 2.96 -16.42
C GLU A 24 3.46 1.93 -17.29
N ARG A 25 4.46 1.28 -16.75
CA ARG A 25 5.20 0.24 -17.45
C ARG A 25 4.30 -0.95 -17.81
N CYS A 26 3.41 -1.33 -16.93
CA CYS A 26 2.44 -2.40 -17.19
C CYS A 26 1.50 -2.01 -18.33
N ALA A 27 1.00 -0.79 -18.33
CA ALA A 27 0.12 -0.29 -19.38
C ALA A 27 0.83 -0.28 -20.73
N LEU A 28 2.08 0.19 -20.76
CA LEU A 28 2.88 0.21 -22.00
C LEU A 28 3.18 -1.19 -22.52
N ALA A 29 3.26 -2.19 -21.63
CA ALA A 29 3.49 -3.58 -22.01
C ALA A 29 2.20 -4.31 -22.40
N GLY A 30 1.06 -3.61 -22.41
CA GLY A 30 -0.22 -4.22 -22.80
C GLY A 30 -0.89 -5.01 -21.69
N ILE A 31 -0.47 -4.81 -20.44
CA ILE A 31 -1.06 -5.48 -19.27
C ILE A 31 -2.26 -4.65 -18.82
N ASP A 32 -3.47 -5.23 -18.90
CA ASP A 32 -4.71 -4.54 -18.61
C ASP A 32 -5.50 -5.13 -17.43
N VAL A 33 -4.89 -6.06 -16.69
CA VAL A 33 -5.53 -6.62 -15.48
C VAL A 33 -5.43 -5.66 -14.31
N PRO A 34 -6.34 -5.74 -13.31
CA PRO A 34 -6.23 -4.92 -12.11
C PRO A 34 -4.92 -5.15 -11.37
N ILE A 35 -4.33 -4.08 -10.84
CA ILE A 35 -3.07 -4.13 -10.11
C ILE A 35 -3.31 -3.59 -8.70
N ALA A 36 -3.13 -4.44 -7.69
CA ALA A 36 -3.20 -4.03 -6.30
C ALA A 36 -1.83 -3.53 -5.84
N ALA A 37 -1.82 -2.45 -5.07
CA ALA A 37 -0.61 -1.89 -4.50
C ALA A 37 -0.22 -2.66 -3.24
N GLY A 38 1.02 -3.14 -3.17
CA GLY A 38 1.55 -3.84 -2.00
C GLY A 38 2.06 -2.87 -0.95
N ILE A 39 1.39 -2.79 0.20
CA ILE A 39 1.74 -1.89 1.29
C ILE A 39 2.15 -2.72 2.52
N MET A 40 3.32 -2.40 3.10
CA MET A 40 3.78 -3.04 4.32
C MET A 40 3.81 -2.02 5.45
N PRO A 41 2.86 -2.10 6.41
CA PRO A 41 2.94 -1.28 7.61
C PRO A 41 4.15 -1.68 8.43
N VAL A 42 4.91 -0.71 8.88
CA VAL A 42 6.16 -0.97 9.60
C VAL A 42 5.90 -1.16 11.07
N ILE A 43 6.55 -2.17 11.66
CA ILE A 43 6.50 -2.45 13.09
C ILE A 43 7.80 -2.06 13.78
N ASN A 44 8.93 -2.24 13.11
CA ASN A 44 10.24 -1.91 13.67
C ASN A 44 11.25 -1.64 12.56
N LYS A 45 12.35 -0.98 12.95
CA LYS A 45 13.41 -0.59 12.02
C LYS A 45 14.10 -1.79 11.38
N ARG A 46 14.34 -2.85 12.16
CA ARG A 46 15.00 -4.06 11.66
C ARG A 46 14.19 -4.71 10.54
N GLN A 47 12.88 -4.80 10.70
CA GLN A 47 12.00 -5.36 9.70
C GLN A 47 12.09 -4.58 8.38
N VAL A 48 12.06 -3.25 8.47
CA VAL A 48 12.15 -2.39 7.27
C VAL A 48 13.47 -2.60 6.55
N GLN A 49 14.56 -2.59 7.29
CA GLN A 49 15.90 -2.76 6.70
C GLN A 49 16.02 -4.12 6.02
N LYS A 50 15.52 -5.17 6.67
CA LYS A 50 15.53 -6.53 6.13
C LYS A 50 14.71 -6.62 4.85
N MET A 51 13.49 -6.11 4.87
CA MET A 51 12.60 -6.16 3.71
C MET A 51 13.10 -5.28 2.57
N ALA A 52 13.64 -4.11 2.87
CA ALA A 52 14.23 -3.25 1.85
C ALA A 52 15.39 -3.93 1.15
N SER A 53 16.26 -4.60 1.92
CA SER A 53 17.39 -5.36 1.37
C SER A 53 16.93 -6.53 0.51
N LEU A 54 15.97 -7.33 1.01
CA LEU A 54 15.46 -8.50 0.29
C LEU A 54 14.75 -8.14 -1.02
N CYS A 55 14.01 -7.03 -1.00
CA CYS A 55 13.20 -6.61 -2.14
C CYS A 55 13.89 -5.59 -3.03
N GLY A 56 15.07 -5.12 -2.66
CA GLY A 56 15.79 -4.11 -3.43
C GLY A 56 15.10 -2.75 -3.44
N VAL A 57 14.37 -2.43 -2.38
CA VAL A 57 13.58 -1.21 -2.28
C VAL A 57 14.33 -0.17 -1.45
N ASN A 58 14.32 1.09 -1.89
CA ASN A 58 14.91 2.18 -1.12
C ASN A 58 13.99 2.65 -0.02
N VAL A 59 14.57 2.99 1.14
CA VAL A 59 13.84 3.59 2.25
C VAL A 59 13.99 5.10 2.14
N PRO A 60 12.89 5.86 1.94
CA PRO A 60 12.97 7.31 1.81
C PRO A 60 13.51 7.99 3.06
N LYS A 61 14.16 9.15 2.90
CA LYS A 61 14.72 9.90 4.03
C LYS A 61 13.67 10.24 5.08
N LYS A 62 12.48 10.63 4.66
CA LYS A 62 11.37 10.93 5.56
C LYS A 62 11.05 9.73 6.44
N PHE A 63 11.03 8.55 5.85
CA PHE A 63 10.72 7.31 6.55
C PHE A 63 11.87 6.89 7.47
N GLN A 64 13.12 7.08 7.02
CA GLN A 64 14.30 6.81 7.85
C GLN A 64 14.29 7.66 9.12
N LYS A 65 13.89 8.92 9.02
CA LYS A 65 13.78 9.81 10.18
C LYS A 65 12.75 9.30 11.18
N ILE A 66 11.63 8.78 10.69
CA ILE A 66 10.59 8.18 11.54
C ILE A 66 11.17 6.94 12.26
N LEU A 67 11.87 6.08 11.53
CA LEU A 67 12.46 4.89 12.11
C LEU A 67 13.46 5.23 13.21
N GLU A 68 14.31 6.22 12.98
CA GLU A 68 15.32 6.65 13.96
C GLU A 68 14.67 7.30 15.19
N LYS A 69 13.63 8.12 14.97
CA LYS A 69 12.96 8.83 16.05
C LYS A 69 12.28 7.88 17.04
N TYR A 70 11.68 6.81 16.55
CA TYR A 70 10.85 5.94 17.36
C TYR A 70 11.43 4.55 17.58
N GLU A 71 12.71 4.30 17.24
CA GLU A 71 13.28 2.97 17.32
C GLU A 71 13.27 2.37 18.74
N ASP A 72 13.32 3.22 19.77
CA ASP A 72 13.30 2.77 21.16
C ASP A 72 11.90 2.76 21.78
N ASN A 73 10.87 3.06 20.98
CA ASN A 73 9.49 3.10 21.46
C ASN A 73 8.59 2.28 20.55
N PRO A 74 8.37 0.99 20.87
CA PRO A 74 7.61 0.09 20.00
C PRO A 74 6.18 0.56 19.71
N ILE A 75 5.51 1.17 20.68
CA ILE A 75 4.13 1.65 20.50
C ILE A 75 4.11 2.83 19.54
N ALA A 76 5.01 3.80 19.76
CA ALA A 76 5.09 4.96 18.86
C ALA A 76 5.53 4.56 17.46
N MET A 77 6.46 3.63 17.32
CA MET A 77 6.89 3.11 16.02
C MET A 77 5.74 2.45 15.28
N ARG A 78 4.96 1.61 15.97
CA ARG A 78 3.79 0.97 15.40
C ARG A 78 2.79 2.00 14.88
N ASP A 79 2.47 2.99 15.71
CA ASP A 79 1.49 4.01 15.34
C ASP A 79 1.99 4.91 14.20
N ALA A 80 3.27 5.24 14.21
CA ALA A 80 3.87 6.00 13.10
C ALA A 80 3.87 5.18 11.81
N GLY A 81 4.12 3.88 11.89
CA GLY A 81 4.08 2.97 10.75
C GLY A 81 2.67 2.85 10.17
N ILE A 82 1.66 2.77 11.03
CA ILE A 82 0.26 2.77 10.60
C ILE A 82 -0.08 4.07 9.90
N ALA A 83 0.28 5.21 10.47
CA ALA A 83 0.02 6.53 9.89
C ALA A 83 0.68 6.68 8.52
N TYR A 84 1.92 6.21 8.38
CA TYR A 84 2.62 6.25 7.11
C TYR A 84 1.92 5.41 6.04
N ALA A 85 1.49 4.19 6.41
CA ALA A 85 0.77 3.30 5.49
C ALA A 85 -0.59 3.89 5.09
N VAL A 86 -1.31 4.49 6.04
CA VAL A 86 -2.58 5.15 5.75
C VAL A 86 -2.38 6.30 4.77
N ASP A 87 -1.34 7.10 4.97
CA ASP A 87 -1.02 8.21 4.07
C ASP A 87 -0.75 7.70 2.64
N GLN A 88 0.01 6.61 2.50
CA GLN A 88 0.24 5.98 1.20
C GLN A 88 -1.08 5.54 0.56
N ILE A 89 -1.96 4.92 1.34
CA ILE A 89 -3.24 4.41 0.83
C ILE A 89 -4.16 5.55 0.40
N VAL A 90 -4.20 6.64 1.18
CA VAL A 90 -5.01 7.82 0.81
C VAL A 90 -4.60 8.35 -0.56
N ASP A 91 -3.29 8.48 -0.77
CA ASP A 91 -2.76 8.94 -2.06
C ASP A 91 -3.10 7.97 -3.19
N LEU A 92 -2.92 6.67 -2.95
CA LEU A 92 -3.19 5.63 -3.96
C LEU A 92 -4.68 5.61 -4.35
N VAL A 93 -5.58 5.67 -3.39
CA VAL A 93 -7.03 5.69 -3.66
C VAL A 93 -7.42 6.95 -4.41
N THR A 94 -6.83 8.09 -4.05
CA THR A 94 -7.06 9.37 -4.73
C THR A 94 -6.67 9.28 -6.21
N HIS A 95 -5.64 8.50 -6.53
CA HIS A 95 -5.19 8.29 -7.91
C HIS A 95 -5.86 7.11 -8.61
N GLY A 96 -6.88 6.51 -7.99
CA GLY A 96 -7.69 5.48 -8.63
C GLY A 96 -7.07 4.09 -8.65
N VAL A 97 -6.31 3.71 -7.61
CA VAL A 97 -5.75 2.38 -7.50
C VAL A 97 -6.86 1.31 -7.50
N ASP A 98 -6.58 0.18 -8.15
CA ASP A 98 -7.54 -0.94 -8.24
C ASP A 98 -7.78 -1.62 -6.89
N GLY A 99 -6.77 -1.64 -6.01
CA GLY A 99 -6.87 -2.24 -4.69
C GLY A 99 -5.55 -2.10 -3.94
N VAL A 100 -5.58 -2.48 -2.67
CA VAL A 100 -4.39 -2.46 -1.81
C VAL A 100 -4.26 -3.83 -1.15
N HIS A 101 -3.05 -4.38 -1.19
CA HIS A 101 -2.71 -5.61 -0.49
C HIS A 101 -1.80 -5.26 0.69
N LEU A 102 -2.24 -5.60 1.92
CA LEU A 102 -1.47 -5.32 3.13
C LEU A 102 -0.62 -6.51 3.52
N TYR A 103 0.69 -6.28 3.65
CA TYR A 103 1.62 -7.27 4.20
C TYR A 103 1.75 -7.03 5.70
N THR A 104 0.86 -7.59 6.50
CA THR A 104 0.78 -7.31 7.94
C THR A 104 1.51 -8.32 8.83
N MET A 105 2.08 -9.36 8.27
CA MET A 105 2.79 -10.41 9.01
C MET A 105 1.94 -11.00 10.15
N ASN A 106 0.65 -11.20 9.87
CA ASN A 106 -0.34 -11.75 10.81
C ASN A 106 -0.70 -10.83 11.99
N ASN A 107 -0.42 -9.52 11.88
CA ASN A 107 -0.77 -8.57 12.93
C ASN A 107 -2.18 -8.03 12.70
N SER A 108 -3.16 -8.61 13.38
CA SER A 108 -4.57 -8.22 13.22
C SER A 108 -4.88 -6.81 13.73
N TYR A 109 -4.15 -6.33 14.72
CA TYR A 109 -4.33 -4.97 15.24
C TYR A 109 -4.01 -3.93 14.16
N ILE A 110 -2.88 -4.08 13.50
CA ILE A 110 -2.45 -3.15 12.44
C ILE A 110 -3.42 -3.20 11.27
N ALA A 111 -3.81 -4.41 10.85
CA ALA A 111 -4.76 -4.57 9.75
C ALA A 111 -6.10 -3.89 10.05
N ARG A 112 -6.62 -4.07 11.27
CA ARG A 112 -7.88 -3.44 11.68
C ARG A 112 -7.78 -1.92 11.74
N LYS A 113 -6.68 -1.39 12.25
CA LYS A 113 -6.48 0.06 12.34
C LYS A 113 -6.44 0.70 10.96
N ILE A 114 -5.72 0.07 10.04
CA ILE A 114 -5.64 0.56 8.66
C ILE A 114 -7.00 0.44 7.98
N TYR A 115 -7.68 -0.68 8.16
CA TYR A 115 -9.02 -0.89 7.58
C TYR A 115 -9.98 0.20 8.06
N LYS A 116 -10.04 0.46 9.37
CA LYS A 116 -10.92 1.50 9.93
C LYS A 116 -10.61 2.88 9.38
N ALA A 117 -9.33 3.17 9.16
CA ALA A 117 -8.92 4.49 8.66
C ALA A 117 -9.19 4.68 7.17
N THR A 118 -9.29 3.61 6.39
CA THR A 118 -9.32 3.70 4.92
C THR A 118 -10.57 3.11 4.27
N HIS A 119 -11.38 2.31 4.97
CA HIS A 119 -12.50 1.61 4.32
C HIS A 119 -13.51 2.56 3.70
N SER A 120 -13.76 3.72 4.31
CA SER A 120 -14.70 4.70 3.77
C SER A 120 -14.24 5.24 2.41
N LEU A 121 -12.93 5.31 2.19
CA LEU A 121 -12.36 5.76 0.91
C LEU A 121 -12.68 4.76 -0.20
N PHE A 122 -12.55 3.48 0.08
CA PHE A 122 -12.87 2.42 -0.88
C PHE A 122 -14.38 2.29 -1.08
N GLU A 123 -15.17 2.37 -0.03
CA GLU A 123 -16.64 2.33 -0.12
C GLU A 123 -17.18 3.48 -0.96
N SER A 124 -16.64 4.68 -0.77
CA SER A 124 -17.03 5.85 -1.55
C SER A 124 -16.82 5.61 -3.05
N THR A 125 -15.67 5.03 -3.42
CA THR A 125 -15.35 4.69 -4.81
C THR A 125 -16.28 3.61 -5.36
N HIS A 126 -16.50 2.54 -4.61
CA HIS A 126 -17.39 1.44 -5.02
C HIS A 126 -18.84 1.87 -5.07
N LYS A 127 -19.28 2.69 -4.12
CA LYS A 127 -20.65 3.21 -4.10
C LYS A 127 -20.93 4.06 -5.33
N GLY A 128 -19.99 4.92 -5.72
CA GLY A 128 -20.10 5.70 -6.92
C GLY A 128 -20.24 4.83 -8.17
N ALA A 129 -19.47 3.76 -8.25
CA ALA A 129 -19.53 2.81 -9.36
C ALA A 129 -20.86 2.07 -9.39
N LYS A 130 -21.39 1.65 -8.23
CA LYS A 130 -22.69 0.99 -8.12
C LYS A 130 -23.82 1.92 -8.53
N ASP A 131 -23.79 3.14 -8.05
CA ASP A 131 -24.81 4.13 -8.39
C ASP A 131 -24.81 4.42 -9.88
N ALA A 132 -23.64 4.51 -10.50
CA ALA A 132 -23.52 4.70 -11.94
C ALA A 132 -24.10 3.50 -12.72
N SER A 133 -23.86 2.26 -12.26
CA SER A 133 -24.39 1.08 -12.92
C SER A 133 -25.90 0.91 -12.71
N ASN A 134 -26.42 1.34 -11.56
CA ASN A 134 -27.86 1.26 -11.25
C ASN A 134 -28.67 2.34 -11.95
N SER A 135 -28.06 3.45 -12.30
CA SER A 135 -28.76 4.53 -13.01
C SER A 135 -28.77 4.34 -14.52
N ALA A 136 -28.12 3.31 -14.98
CA ALA A 136 -28.18 2.92 -16.39
C ALA A 136 -29.31 1.93 -16.60
#